data_becd75f08c84f4f86e6c21457c4d29d5
#
_entry.id   becd75f08c84f4f86e6c21457c4d29d5
#
_cell.length_a   1.000
_cell.length_b   1.000
_cell.length_c   1.000
_cell.angle_alpha   90.00
_cell.angle_beta   90.00
_cell.angle_gamma   90.00
#
_symmetry.space_group_name_H-M   'P 1'
#
loop_
_entity.id
_entity.type
_entity.pdbx_description
1 polymer ?
#
loop_
_entity_poly.entity_id
_entity_poly.type
_entity_poly.pdbx_seq_one_letter_code
_entity_poly.pdbx_strand_id
1 'polypeptide(L)'
;LPKNKVVALLGANGAGKTTVLRAISGLLDIQNGKITKGEITYGNDSITNLNPSEIVKMGISQVLEGRRIFSEITVIENLKLGAHTNTQNFEQNIDKVFNLFPILESRKNSIAGYLSGGEQQMLAIGRSLMSEPDYLLLDEPSLGLAPKLVDQIAELVLEINNLGVSVLLVEQNANMALNVSDHAYIMENGSIVMDKDSKELKDDEDVQEFYLGL
;
A
#
# COMPACT_ATOMS: atom_id res chain seq x y z
N LEU A 1 13.30 3.75 0.03
CA LEU A 1 12.20 4.14 0.93
C LEU A 1 12.75 4.32 2.35
N PRO A 2 12.82 5.56 2.89
CA PRO A 2 13.29 5.81 4.26
C PRO A 2 12.34 5.22 5.30
N LYS A 3 12.88 4.86 6.48
CA LYS A 3 12.06 4.39 7.60
C LYS A 3 11.15 5.50 8.13
N ASN A 4 9.95 5.12 8.56
CA ASN A 4 8.93 6.01 9.15
C ASN A 4 8.56 7.20 8.25
N LYS A 5 8.55 6.96 6.93
CA LYS A 5 8.15 7.94 5.93
C LYS A 5 7.06 7.40 5.03
N VAL A 6 6.25 8.32 4.52
CA VAL A 6 5.35 8.06 3.41
C VAL A 6 6.02 8.56 2.14
N VAL A 7 6.21 7.66 1.17
CA VAL A 7 6.74 8.00 -0.15
C VAL A 7 5.70 7.67 -1.19
N ALA A 8 5.43 8.60 -2.10
CA ALA A 8 4.52 8.40 -3.21
C ALA A 8 5.27 7.98 -4.48
N LEU A 9 4.66 7.08 -5.25
CA LEU A 9 5.05 6.78 -6.63
C LEU A 9 3.86 7.12 -7.53
N LEU A 10 3.98 8.22 -8.25
CA LEU A 10 2.96 8.80 -9.10
C LEU A 10 3.21 8.48 -10.58
N GLY A 11 2.18 8.51 -11.38
CA GLY A 11 2.26 8.33 -12.83
C GLY A 11 0.94 7.86 -13.42
N ALA A 12 0.79 8.02 -14.72
CA ALA A 12 -0.39 7.57 -15.47
C ALA A 12 -0.52 6.03 -15.45
N ASN A 13 -1.69 5.54 -15.87
CA ASN A 13 -1.90 4.11 -16.09
C ASN A 13 -0.91 3.59 -17.15
N GLY A 14 -0.27 2.46 -16.86
CA GLY A 14 0.75 1.89 -17.73
C GLY A 14 2.16 2.47 -17.55
N ALA A 15 2.37 3.45 -16.67
CA ALA A 15 3.72 4.00 -16.41
C ALA A 15 4.70 2.98 -15.80
N GLY A 16 4.21 1.84 -15.25
CA GLY A 16 5.04 0.81 -14.65
C GLY A 16 4.98 0.72 -13.12
N LYS A 17 4.15 1.52 -12.46
CA LYS A 17 4.02 1.60 -10.99
C LYS A 17 3.78 0.24 -10.32
N THR A 18 2.75 -0.49 -10.76
CA THR A 18 2.44 -1.84 -10.25
C THR A 18 3.57 -2.83 -10.51
N THR A 19 4.33 -2.67 -11.61
CA THR A 19 5.50 -3.50 -11.91
C THR A 19 6.60 -3.29 -10.87
N VAL A 20 6.84 -2.05 -10.45
CA VAL A 20 7.78 -1.73 -9.35
C VAL A 20 7.32 -2.40 -8.05
N LEU A 21 6.05 -2.28 -7.68
CA LEU A 21 5.52 -2.95 -6.48
C LEU A 21 5.68 -4.47 -6.52
N ARG A 22 5.37 -5.09 -7.67
CA ARG A 22 5.54 -6.53 -7.86
C ARG A 22 7.01 -6.96 -7.81
N ALA A 23 7.92 -6.12 -8.30
CA ALA A 23 9.36 -6.38 -8.18
C ALA A 23 9.81 -6.41 -6.72
N ILE A 24 9.33 -5.44 -5.90
CA ILE A 24 9.65 -5.34 -4.48
C ILE A 24 9.02 -6.51 -3.68
N SER A 25 7.79 -6.90 -4.00
CA SER A 25 7.05 -7.93 -3.27
C SER A 25 7.26 -9.37 -3.78
N GLY A 26 8.15 -9.56 -4.78
CA GLY A 26 8.43 -10.88 -5.36
C GLY A 26 7.31 -11.46 -6.25
N LEU A 27 6.37 -10.62 -6.68
CA LEU A 27 5.18 -11.06 -7.44
C LEU A 27 5.37 -11.00 -8.97
N LEU A 28 6.57 -10.66 -9.48
CA LEU A 28 6.82 -10.59 -10.92
C LEU A 28 6.65 -11.94 -11.62
N ASP A 29 7.10 -13.03 -11.00
CA ASP A 29 7.04 -14.38 -11.57
C ASP A 29 5.61 -14.86 -11.86
N ILE A 30 4.62 -14.37 -11.12
CA ILE A 30 3.19 -14.69 -11.35
C ILE A 30 2.75 -14.26 -12.76
N GLN A 31 3.42 -13.28 -13.36
CA GLN A 31 3.16 -12.79 -14.72
C GLN A 31 4.30 -13.11 -15.70
N ASN A 32 5.12 -14.12 -15.41
CA ASN A 32 6.31 -14.49 -16.19
C ASN A 32 7.32 -13.34 -16.34
N GLY A 33 7.31 -12.37 -15.42
CA GLY A 33 8.27 -11.27 -15.34
C GLY A 33 9.48 -11.64 -14.51
N LYS A 34 10.62 -10.98 -14.76
CA LYS A 34 11.82 -11.11 -13.93
C LYS A 34 12.63 -9.82 -13.93
N ILE A 35 13.40 -9.61 -12.87
CA ILE A 35 14.39 -8.55 -12.83
C ILE A 35 15.60 -9.00 -13.65
N THR A 36 15.85 -8.31 -14.76
CA THR A 36 16.95 -8.63 -15.70
C THR A 36 18.20 -7.82 -15.46
N LYS A 37 18.07 -6.66 -14.81
CA LYS A 37 19.17 -5.76 -14.44
C LYS A 37 18.81 -5.03 -13.15
N GLY A 38 19.84 -4.64 -12.39
CA GLY A 38 19.69 -3.94 -11.13
C GLY A 38 19.45 -4.88 -9.96
N GLU A 39 19.29 -4.30 -8.80
CA GLU A 39 19.13 -5.00 -7.52
C GLU A 39 18.12 -4.25 -6.67
N ILE A 40 17.37 -4.98 -5.86
CA ILE A 40 16.50 -4.43 -4.82
C ILE A 40 17.06 -4.91 -3.48
N THR A 41 17.29 -3.96 -2.57
CA THR A 41 17.83 -4.25 -1.25
C THR A 41 16.87 -3.83 -0.13
N TYR A 42 16.86 -4.60 0.94
CA TYR A 42 16.20 -4.29 2.20
C TYR A 42 17.29 -4.24 3.30
N GLY A 43 17.61 -3.03 3.73
CA GLY A 43 18.81 -2.83 4.53
C GLY A 43 20.08 -3.23 3.76
N ASN A 44 20.79 -4.23 4.25
CA ASN A 44 22.00 -4.76 3.61
C ASN A 44 21.73 -6.06 2.82
N ASP A 45 20.52 -6.58 2.86
CA ASP A 45 20.16 -7.85 2.25
C ASP A 45 19.53 -7.63 0.87
N SER A 46 19.96 -8.41 -0.13
CA SER A 46 19.30 -8.42 -1.42
C SER A 46 17.99 -9.19 -1.34
N ILE A 47 16.90 -8.54 -1.76
CA ILE A 47 15.58 -9.16 -1.90
C ILE A 47 15.22 -9.45 -3.36
N THR A 48 16.18 -9.26 -4.27
CA THR A 48 16.00 -9.49 -5.70
C THR A 48 15.67 -10.96 -5.95
N ASN A 49 14.52 -11.21 -6.58
CA ASN A 49 14.00 -12.55 -6.90
C ASN A 49 13.74 -13.47 -5.68
N LEU A 50 13.59 -12.92 -4.49
CA LEU A 50 13.02 -13.67 -3.37
C LEU A 50 11.54 -13.96 -3.61
N ASN A 51 11.04 -15.05 -3.07
CA ASN A 51 9.62 -15.35 -3.16
C ASN A 51 8.78 -14.45 -2.19
N PRO A 52 7.49 -14.22 -2.48
CA PRO A 52 6.65 -13.34 -1.67
C PRO A 52 6.59 -13.70 -0.18
N SER A 53 6.63 -14.99 0.15
CA SER A 53 6.58 -15.45 1.55
C SER A 53 7.82 -15.05 2.34
N GLU A 54 9.00 -15.05 1.70
CA GLU A 54 10.25 -14.58 2.33
C GLU A 54 10.21 -13.06 2.54
N ILE A 55 9.74 -12.31 1.56
CA ILE A 55 9.62 -10.84 1.61
C ILE A 55 8.66 -10.41 2.73
N VAL A 56 7.51 -11.08 2.86
CA VAL A 56 6.56 -10.78 3.96
C VAL A 56 7.18 -11.07 5.33
N LYS A 57 7.94 -12.15 5.49
CA LYS A 57 8.65 -12.47 6.73
C LYS A 57 9.75 -11.46 7.08
N MET A 58 10.29 -10.77 6.09
CA MET A 58 11.25 -9.67 6.28
C MET A 58 10.59 -8.35 6.70
N GLY A 59 9.25 -8.30 6.73
CA GLY A 59 8.51 -7.11 7.16
C GLY A 59 8.01 -6.22 6.01
N ILE A 60 7.89 -6.73 4.79
CA ILE A 60 7.33 -6.00 3.65
C ILE A 60 5.99 -6.63 3.25
N SER A 61 4.89 -5.89 3.42
CA SER A 61 3.55 -6.33 3.02
C SER A 61 2.98 -5.46 1.91
N GLN A 62 2.19 -6.05 1.02
CA GLN A 62 1.53 -5.33 -0.08
C GLN A 62 0.01 -5.48 -0.03
N VAL A 63 -0.69 -4.37 -0.22
CA VAL A 63 -2.10 -4.32 -0.56
C VAL A 63 -2.22 -4.16 -2.07
N LEU A 64 -2.72 -5.19 -2.73
CA LEU A 64 -2.87 -5.22 -4.19
C LEU A 64 -4.06 -4.37 -4.64
N GLU A 65 -3.97 -3.82 -5.83
CA GLU A 65 -5.07 -3.17 -6.53
C GLU A 65 -6.31 -4.08 -6.59
N GLY A 66 -7.50 -3.49 -6.48
CA GLY A 66 -8.78 -4.20 -6.57
C GLY A 66 -9.18 -4.90 -5.28
N ARG A 67 -8.67 -4.44 -4.12
CA ARG A 67 -9.05 -4.85 -2.76
C ARG A 67 -8.69 -6.28 -2.36
N ARG A 68 -8.68 -7.25 -3.26
CA ARG A 68 -8.24 -8.66 -3.13
C ARG A 68 -8.53 -9.30 -1.77
N ILE A 69 -9.77 -9.13 -1.27
CA ILE A 69 -10.26 -9.82 -0.05
C ILE A 69 -10.75 -11.23 -0.39
N PHE A 70 -10.87 -12.07 0.62
CA PHE A 70 -11.57 -13.35 0.51
C PHE A 70 -13.06 -13.11 0.80
N SER A 71 -13.86 -12.98 -0.23
CA SER A 71 -15.28 -12.57 -0.18
C SER A 71 -16.19 -13.58 0.52
N GLU A 72 -15.83 -14.87 0.50
CA GLU A 72 -16.65 -15.98 0.98
C GLU A 72 -16.53 -16.22 2.50
N ILE A 73 -15.54 -15.62 3.15
CA ILE A 73 -15.29 -15.77 4.57
C ILE A 73 -15.53 -14.46 5.33
N THR A 74 -15.59 -14.55 6.64
CA THR A 74 -15.86 -13.40 7.52
C THR A 74 -14.70 -12.40 7.55
N VAL A 75 -14.98 -11.20 8.05
CA VAL A 75 -13.96 -10.16 8.30
C VAL A 75 -12.86 -10.70 9.22
N ILE A 76 -13.23 -11.30 10.34
CA ILE A 76 -12.25 -11.83 11.31
C ILE A 76 -11.40 -12.95 10.70
N GLU A 77 -11.96 -13.81 9.86
CA GLU A 77 -11.21 -14.85 9.15
C GLU A 77 -10.24 -14.26 8.12
N ASN A 78 -10.63 -13.21 7.38
CA ASN A 78 -9.72 -12.47 6.52
C ASN A 78 -8.52 -11.92 7.30
N LEU A 79 -8.77 -11.31 8.47
CA LEU A 79 -7.69 -10.77 9.32
C LEU A 79 -6.79 -11.87 9.87
N LYS A 80 -7.35 -13.04 10.27
CA LYS A 80 -6.56 -14.20 10.70
C LYS A 80 -5.60 -14.69 9.61
N LEU A 81 -6.02 -14.70 8.35
CA LEU A 81 -5.13 -15.06 7.24
C LEU A 81 -3.95 -14.10 7.10
N GLY A 82 -4.13 -12.80 7.41
CA GLY A 82 -3.04 -11.82 7.42
C GLY A 82 -1.98 -12.08 8.49
N ALA A 83 -2.37 -12.69 9.61
CA ALA A 83 -1.47 -12.99 10.74
C ALA A 83 -0.65 -14.28 10.56
N HIS A 84 -0.69 -14.95 9.41
CA HIS A 84 -0.07 -16.27 9.23
C HIS A 84 1.46 -16.28 9.47
N THR A 85 2.14 -15.15 9.30
CA THR A 85 3.58 -14.99 9.58
C THR A 85 3.87 -14.58 11.02
N ASN A 86 2.86 -14.06 11.75
CA ASN A 86 2.99 -13.55 13.12
C ASN A 86 1.77 -13.93 13.98
N THR A 87 1.61 -15.22 14.23
CA THR A 87 0.46 -15.75 15.00
C THR A 87 0.56 -15.47 16.49
N GLN A 88 1.77 -15.22 17.02
CA GLN A 88 2.00 -15.02 18.45
C GLN A 88 1.39 -13.72 18.97
N ASN A 89 1.35 -12.67 18.14
CA ASN A 89 0.86 -11.35 18.50
C ASN A 89 -0.58 -11.10 18.00
N PHE A 90 -1.32 -12.17 17.63
CA PHE A 90 -2.61 -12.03 16.97
C PHE A 90 -3.58 -11.09 17.71
N GLU A 91 -3.78 -11.29 19.02
CA GLU A 91 -4.72 -10.48 19.82
C GLU A 91 -4.31 -9.01 19.88
N GLN A 92 -3.01 -8.73 20.02
CA GLN A 92 -2.51 -7.35 20.02
C GLN A 92 -2.68 -6.69 18.65
N ASN A 93 -2.45 -7.45 17.57
CA ASN A 93 -2.54 -6.92 16.22
C ASN A 93 -3.98 -6.69 15.78
N ILE A 94 -4.90 -7.59 16.18
CA ILE A 94 -6.32 -7.42 15.89
C ILE A 94 -6.87 -6.17 16.59
N ASP A 95 -6.46 -5.92 17.85
CA ASP A 95 -6.86 -4.72 18.59
C ASP A 95 -6.35 -3.45 17.90
N LYS A 96 -5.09 -3.42 17.43
CA LYS A 96 -4.55 -2.31 16.64
C LYS A 96 -5.37 -2.08 15.37
N VAL A 97 -5.70 -3.15 14.63
CA VAL A 97 -6.50 -3.07 13.41
C VAL A 97 -7.91 -2.56 13.71
N PHE A 98 -8.56 -3.02 14.77
CA PHE A 98 -9.89 -2.57 15.14
C PHE A 98 -9.91 -1.12 15.65
N ASN A 99 -8.83 -0.67 16.30
CA ASN A 99 -8.67 0.75 16.66
C ASN A 99 -8.55 1.65 15.42
N LEU A 100 -7.79 1.21 14.38
CA LEU A 100 -7.70 1.93 13.11
C LEU A 100 -9.01 1.85 12.30
N PHE A 101 -9.72 0.74 12.41
CA PHE A 101 -10.93 0.44 11.62
C PHE A 101 -12.09 -0.03 12.52
N PRO A 102 -12.73 0.85 13.32
CA PRO A 102 -13.83 0.45 14.21
C PRO A 102 -14.99 -0.22 13.47
N ILE A 103 -15.18 0.12 12.18
CA ILE A 103 -16.21 -0.52 11.35
C ILE A 103 -15.93 -2.02 11.14
N LEU A 104 -14.66 -2.44 11.04
CA LEU A 104 -14.31 -3.85 10.89
C LEU A 104 -14.61 -4.64 12.17
N GLU A 105 -14.43 -4.05 13.34
CA GLU A 105 -14.80 -4.65 14.61
C GLU A 105 -16.31 -4.91 14.68
N SER A 106 -17.12 -3.88 14.37
CA SER A 106 -18.57 -3.97 14.37
C SER A 106 -19.10 -5.02 13.36
N ARG A 107 -18.34 -5.28 12.30
CA ARG A 107 -18.66 -6.21 11.22
C ARG A 107 -17.84 -7.51 11.27
N LYS A 108 -17.11 -7.79 12.35
CA LYS A 108 -16.13 -8.90 12.42
C LYS A 108 -16.67 -10.28 12.03
N ASN A 109 -17.95 -10.54 12.31
CA ASN A 109 -18.62 -11.78 11.97
C ASN A 109 -19.39 -11.74 10.64
N SER A 110 -19.39 -10.61 9.93
CA SER A 110 -20.05 -10.48 8.63
C SER A 110 -19.17 -11.10 7.54
N ILE A 111 -19.81 -11.71 6.54
CA ILE A 111 -19.14 -12.18 5.32
C ILE A 111 -18.56 -10.97 4.58
N ALA A 112 -17.27 -11.03 4.25
CA ALA A 112 -16.53 -9.88 3.70
C ALA A 112 -17.07 -9.40 2.35
N GLY A 113 -17.67 -10.28 1.56
CA GLY A 113 -18.30 -9.92 0.27
C GLY A 113 -19.48 -8.96 0.40
N TYR A 114 -20.12 -8.86 1.58
CA TYR A 114 -21.24 -7.93 1.83
C TYR A 114 -20.79 -6.55 2.33
N LEU A 115 -19.51 -6.33 2.52
CA LEU A 115 -18.97 -5.02 2.86
C LEU A 115 -19.08 -4.06 1.68
N SER A 116 -19.24 -2.76 1.96
CA SER A 116 -19.08 -1.70 0.96
C SER A 116 -17.66 -1.68 0.39
N GLY A 117 -17.49 -1.05 -0.77
CA GLY A 117 -16.17 -0.96 -1.39
C GLY A 117 -15.09 -0.32 -0.51
N GLY A 118 -15.45 0.70 0.28
CA GLY A 118 -14.53 1.32 1.25
C GLY A 118 -14.19 0.39 2.40
N GLU A 119 -15.19 -0.32 2.97
CA GLU A 119 -14.97 -1.30 4.04
C GLU A 119 -14.10 -2.47 3.57
N GLN A 120 -14.27 -2.92 2.30
CA GLN A 120 -13.41 -3.93 1.69
C GLN A 120 -11.96 -3.44 1.55
N GLN A 121 -11.76 -2.17 1.20
CA GLN A 121 -10.43 -1.56 1.14
C GLN A 121 -9.79 -1.50 2.54
N MET A 122 -10.54 -1.07 3.55
CA MET A 122 -10.09 -1.08 4.94
C MET A 122 -9.73 -2.50 5.41
N LEU A 123 -10.53 -3.51 5.03
CA LEU A 123 -10.22 -4.91 5.34
C LEU A 123 -8.95 -5.41 4.65
N ALA A 124 -8.70 -5.05 3.39
CA ALA A 124 -7.49 -5.42 2.69
C ALA A 124 -6.24 -4.82 3.35
N ILE A 125 -6.31 -3.54 3.75
CA ILE A 125 -5.24 -2.85 4.48
C ILE A 125 -5.07 -3.48 5.87
N GLY A 126 -6.14 -3.65 6.64
CA GLY A 126 -6.12 -4.28 7.95
C GLY A 126 -5.50 -5.67 7.93
N ARG A 127 -5.85 -6.49 6.93
CA ARG A 127 -5.26 -7.82 6.74
C ARG A 127 -3.73 -7.75 6.53
N SER A 128 -3.25 -6.77 5.77
CA SER A 128 -1.81 -6.60 5.56
C SER A 128 -1.09 -6.14 6.83
N LEU A 129 -1.74 -5.33 7.67
CA LEU A 129 -1.19 -4.88 8.96
C LEU A 129 -1.09 -6.00 10.00
N MET A 130 -1.88 -7.08 9.87
CA MET A 130 -1.81 -8.24 10.77
C MET A 130 -0.45 -8.96 10.75
N SER A 131 0.36 -8.77 9.72
CA SER A 131 1.74 -9.31 9.66
C SER A 131 2.77 -8.45 10.40
N GLU A 132 2.38 -7.31 10.98
CA GLU A 132 3.27 -6.29 11.60
C GLU A 132 4.40 -5.85 10.64
N PRO A 133 4.07 -5.27 9.48
CA PRO A 133 5.10 -4.91 8.52
C PRO A 133 5.88 -3.66 8.96
N ASP A 134 7.20 -3.63 8.64
CA ASP A 134 8.01 -2.40 8.67
C ASP A 134 7.68 -1.48 7.49
N TYR A 135 7.29 -2.08 6.34
CA TYR A 135 6.95 -1.40 5.10
C TYR A 135 5.64 -1.93 4.53
N LEU A 136 4.71 -1.01 4.29
CA LEU A 136 3.42 -1.29 3.66
C LEU A 136 3.41 -0.68 2.25
N LEU A 137 3.20 -1.52 1.25
CA LEU A 137 3.07 -1.13 -0.15
C LEU A 137 1.58 -1.06 -0.49
N LEU A 138 1.09 0.10 -0.92
CA LEU A 138 -0.31 0.32 -1.28
C LEU A 138 -0.42 0.58 -2.79
N ASP A 139 -1.14 -0.28 -3.51
CA ASP A 139 -1.34 -0.19 -4.96
C ASP A 139 -2.71 0.40 -5.27
N GLU A 140 -2.74 1.69 -5.61
CA GLU A 140 -3.92 2.49 -5.95
C GLU A 140 -5.09 2.33 -4.95
N PRO A 141 -4.85 2.57 -3.64
CA PRO A 141 -5.85 2.29 -2.61
C PRO A 141 -7.10 3.18 -2.71
N SER A 142 -7.01 4.32 -3.39
CA SER A 142 -8.16 5.23 -3.61
C SER A 142 -8.99 4.93 -4.85
N LEU A 143 -8.54 4.00 -5.71
CA LEU A 143 -9.16 3.74 -7.00
C LEU A 143 -10.64 3.31 -6.88
N GLY A 144 -11.51 4.01 -7.58
CA GLY A 144 -12.95 3.72 -7.62
C GLY A 144 -13.68 3.96 -6.31
N LEU A 145 -13.13 4.77 -5.42
CA LEU A 145 -13.78 5.23 -4.19
C LEU A 145 -14.45 6.60 -4.39
N ALA A 146 -15.50 6.85 -3.61
CA ALA A 146 -16.12 8.17 -3.53
C ALA A 146 -15.14 9.17 -2.87
N PRO A 147 -15.19 10.48 -3.19
CA PRO A 147 -14.26 11.49 -2.67
C PRO A 147 -14.07 11.46 -1.15
N LYS A 148 -15.15 11.36 -0.39
CA LYS A 148 -15.09 11.24 1.07
C LYS A 148 -14.29 10.02 1.57
N LEU A 149 -14.32 8.91 0.83
CA LEU A 149 -13.55 7.72 1.18
C LEU A 149 -12.08 7.87 0.78
N VAL A 150 -11.77 8.64 -0.26
CA VAL A 150 -10.40 9.00 -0.62
C VAL A 150 -9.74 9.78 0.51
N ASP A 151 -10.45 10.77 1.07
CA ASP A 151 -9.96 11.54 2.23
C ASP A 151 -9.71 10.63 3.45
N GLN A 152 -10.61 9.69 3.71
CA GLN A 152 -10.43 8.71 4.80
C GLN A 152 -9.21 7.80 4.57
N ILE A 153 -8.94 7.37 3.33
CA ILE A 153 -7.72 6.62 3.02
C ILE A 153 -6.47 7.47 3.20
N ALA A 154 -6.53 8.75 2.86
CA ALA A 154 -5.43 9.70 3.07
C ALA A 154 -5.08 9.83 4.58
N GLU A 155 -6.09 10.06 5.42
CA GLU A 155 -5.93 10.11 6.87
C GLU A 155 -5.37 8.81 7.43
N LEU A 156 -5.90 7.66 6.98
CA LEU A 156 -5.45 6.35 7.38
C LEU A 156 -3.97 6.09 7.05
N VAL A 157 -3.49 6.51 5.89
CA VAL A 157 -2.07 6.39 5.52
C VAL A 157 -1.18 7.12 6.55
N LEU A 158 -1.59 8.31 6.98
CA LEU A 158 -0.87 9.07 8.03
C LEU A 158 -0.95 8.38 9.39
N GLU A 159 -2.10 7.82 9.77
CA GLU A 159 -2.25 7.08 11.03
C GLU A 159 -1.36 5.82 11.05
N ILE A 160 -1.33 5.05 9.95
CA ILE A 160 -0.45 3.88 9.81
C ILE A 160 1.02 4.31 9.93
N ASN A 161 1.41 5.39 9.29
CA ASN A 161 2.78 5.91 9.39
C ASN A 161 3.13 6.37 10.80
N ASN A 162 2.21 7.00 11.52
CA ASN A 162 2.38 7.40 12.92
C ASN A 162 2.56 6.20 13.87
N LEU A 163 2.10 5.01 13.49
CA LEU A 163 2.38 3.76 14.21
C LEU A 163 3.78 3.19 13.92
N GLY A 164 4.60 3.88 13.10
CA GLY A 164 5.97 3.50 12.78
C GLY A 164 6.11 2.66 11.51
N VAL A 165 5.03 2.44 10.76
CA VAL A 165 5.07 1.71 9.48
C VAL A 165 5.44 2.67 8.36
N SER A 166 6.47 2.34 7.58
CA SER A 166 6.84 3.09 6.38
C SER A 166 5.89 2.74 5.24
N VAL A 167 5.43 3.73 4.47
CA VAL A 167 4.44 3.49 3.41
C VAL A 167 5.00 3.86 2.04
N LEU A 168 4.93 2.95 1.08
CA LEU A 168 5.04 3.25 -0.35
C LEU A 168 3.63 3.30 -0.94
N LEU A 169 3.19 4.51 -1.25
CA LEU A 169 1.86 4.80 -1.80
C LEU A 169 1.97 4.95 -3.31
N VAL A 170 1.46 3.99 -4.04
CA VAL A 170 1.32 4.08 -5.50
C VAL A 170 -0.06 4.62 -5.82
N GLU A 171 -0.13 5.72 -6.54
CA GLU A 171 -1.39 6.40 -6.86
C GLU A 171 -1.37 7.06 -8.24
N GLN A 172 -2.57 7.20 -8.80
CA GLN A 172 -2.84 8.07 -9.94
C GLN A 172 -3.35 9.44 -9.45
N ASN A 173 -4.04 9.48 -8.29
CA ASN A 173 -4.50 10.72 -7.67
C ASN A 173 -3.33 11.46 -7.02
N ALA A 174 -2.66 12.30 -7.81
CA ALA A 174 -1.49 13.04 -7.36
C ALA A 174 -1.82 13.99 -6.19
N ASN A 175 -2.99 14.62 -6.19
CA ASN A 175 -3.38 15.53 -5.12
C ASN A 175 -3.45 14.81 -3.77
N MET A 176 -4.16 13.68 -3.71
CA MET A 176 -4.24 12.86 -2.49
C MET A 176 -2.84 12.41 -2.05
N ALA A 177 -2.06 11.83 -2.97
CA ALA A 177 -0.76 11.25 -2.65
C ALA A 177 0.25 12.30 -2.16
N LEU A 178 0.37 13.45 -2.84
CA LEU A 178 1.26 14.54 -2.43
C LEU A 178 0.84 15.18 -1.10
N ASN A 179 -0.44 15.11 -0.72
CA ASN A 179 -0.92 15.64 0.55
C ASN A 179 -0.46 14.81 1.75
N VAL A 180 -0.22 13.52 1.58
CA VAL A 180 0.13 12.60 2.67
C VAL A 180 1.58 12.14 2.64
N SER A 181 2.31 12.37 1.55
CA SER A 181 3.69 11.90 1.41
C SER A 181 4.72 12.95 1.81
N ASP A 182 5.86 12.48 2.33
CA ASP A 182 7.04 13.31 2.58
C ASP A 182 7.80 13.58 1.28
N HIS A 183 7.89 12.57 0.42
CA HIS A 183 8.67 12.55 -0.80
C HIS A 183 7.89 11.85 -1.91
N ALA A 184 8.10 12.22 -3.16
CA ALA A 184 7.44 11.57 -4.27
C ALA A 184 8.34 11.41 -5.50
N TYR A 185 8.08 10.30 -6.18
CA TYR A 185 8.63 9.99 -7.49
C TYR A 185 7.52 10.09 -8.53
N ILE A 186 7.81 10.69 -9.67
CA ILE A 186 6.92 10.66 -10.83
C ILE A 186 7.52 9.72 -11.86
N MET A 187 6.70 8.77 -12.31
CA MET A 187 7.11 7.72 -13.24
C MET A 187 6.36 7.82 -14.56
N GLU A 188 7.12 7.81 -15.66
CA GLU A 188 6.60 7.80 -17.02
C GLU A 188 7.33 6.75 -17.85
N ASN A 189 6.58 5.96 -18.62
CA ASN A 189 7.12 4.97 -19.55
C ASN A 189 8.23 4.07 -18.95
N GLY A 190 8.09 3.68 -17.69
CA GLY A 190 9.04 2.80 -17.00
C GLY A 190 10.26 3.51 -16.40
N SER A 191 10.31 4.84 -16.43
CA SER A 191 11.42 5.64 -15.91
C SER A 191 10.95 6.66 -14.89
N ILE A 192 11.78 6.95 -13.87
CA ILE A 192 11.53 8.06 -12.95
C ILE A 192 11.94 9.35 -13.66
N VAL A 193 11.00 10.28 -13.81
CA VAL A 193 11.22 11.59 -14.44
C VAL A 193 11.36 12.72 -13.42
N MET A 194 10.77 12.58 -12.23
CA MET A 194 10.94 13.51 -11.11
C MET A 194 11.17 12.76 -9.81
N ASP A 195 12.01 13.33 -8.95
CA ASP A 195 12.43 12.78 -7.64
C ASP A 195 12.67 13.98 -6.72
N LYS A 196 11.65 14.35 -5.91
CA LYS A 196 11.64 15.55 -5.07
C LYS A 196 10.79 15.38 -3.81
N ASP A 197 10.97 16.28 -2.85
CA ASP A 197 10.06 16.42 -1.73
C ASP A 197 8.63 16.75 -2.21
N SER A 198 7.62 16.15 -1.57
CA SER A 198 6.22 16.30 -2.00
C SER A 198 5.73 17.74 -1.99
N LYS A 199 6.28 18.57 -1.09
CA LYS A 199 5.98 20.01 -1.05
C LYS A 199 6.49 20.75 -2.29
N GLU A 200 7.71 20.43 -2.73
CA GLU A 200 8.30 21.04 -3.94
C GLU A 200 7.51 20.63 -5.19
N LEU A 201 7.05 19.37 -5.26
CA LEU A 201 6.26 18.91 -6.40
C LEU A 201 4.87 19.56 -6.46
N LYS A 202 4.28 19.94 -5.33
CA LYS A 202 3.00 20.67 -5.34
C LYS A 202 3.13 22.07 -5.94
N ASP A 203 4.28 22.69 -5.78
CA ASP A 203 4.56 24.04 -6.27
C ASP A 203 5.16 24.04 -7.68
N ASP A 204 5.44 22.87 -8.26
CA ASP A 204 6.01 22.69 -9.59
C ASP A 204 4.93 22.88 -10.67
N GLU A 205 5.16 23.81 -11.62
CA GLU A 205 4.19 24.21 -12.64
C GLU A 205 3.80 23.02 -13.55
N ASP A 206 4.76 22.17 -13.94
CA ASP A 206 4.49 20.99 -14.78
C ASP A 206 3.63 19.97 -14.02
N VAL A 207 3.85 19.80 -12.71
CA VAL A 207 3.05 18.91 -11.87
C VAL A 207 1.64 19.45 -11.68
N GLN A 208 1.49 20.76 -11.52
CA GLN A 208 0.18 21.39 -11.40
C GLN A 208 -0.62 21.22 -12.69
N GLU A 209 -0.03 21.44 -13.85
CA GLU A 209 -0.71 21.34 -15.14
C GLU A 209 -1.03 19.88 -15.51
N PHE A 210 -0.04 18.97 -15.43
CA PHE A 210 -0.21 17.60 -15.96
C PHE A 210 -0.80 16.59 -14.97
N TYR A 211 -0.64 16.80 -13.66
CA TYR A 211 -1.03 15.84 -12.64
C TYR A 211 -2.08 16.34 -11.65
N LEU A 212 -2.16 17.65 -11.39
CA LEU A 212 -3.14 18.22 -10.47
C LEU A 212 -4.35 18.84 -11.19
N GLY A 213 -4.24 19.12 -12.49
CA GLY A 213 -5.32 19.68 -13.31
C GLY A 213 -5.64 21.14 -12.96
N LEU A 214 -4.64 21.91 -12.54
CA LEU A 214 -4.73 23.32 -12.14
C LEU A 214 -4.26 24.24 -13.26
#